data_67169079e1328ccbf19837d5870f7436
#
_entry.id   67169079e1328ccbf19837d5870f7436
#
_cell.length_a   1.000
_cell.length_b   1.000
_cell.length_c   1.000
_cell.angle_alpha   90.00
_cell.angle_beta   90.00
_cell.angle_gamma   90.00
#
_symmetry.space_group_name_H-M   'P 1'
#
loop_
_entity.id
_entity.type
_entity.pdbx_description
1 polymer ?
#
loop_
_entity_poly.entity_id
_entity_poly.type
_entity_poly.pdbx_seq_one_letter_code
_entity_poly.pdbx_strand_id
1 'polypeptide(L)'
;MPGTSHLRVCVVGAGGREHALAEALARTATVIVAPGNPGIARLSAGLDITCTEAAPEDVVADLWVIGPEAPLVDGLADRLRAAGHAVFGPGADGARLEGSKGWMKEVLVAAGVPTAAHGTFNSPEAAVAFLRRLEPPFVIKTDGLAGGKGVLVTDSMQAAIADVGDKLMGKKFGEAGRTIVIEEGLVGTELSVMAVCDGVRALPLAAAQDHKRAGDGDTGPNTGGMGAYSPVPAASAELVDAVIHDAVIPTLAELRKRGIDYRGVLFAGVMLTAAGPQILEFNVRFGDPETQVVLPRWQGDVAAVLLAAAEGRLDTVETLQWSSDAAVCVVLAAEGYPERPRAGDPLTGLKAAAARPGVSVYAAGVALAAEGPAAVGSDEDAGADLVTAGGRVLGITALAASVAQAAQAAYRAVGDVGAPGLWHRHDIASPSAPAPTAPPERVVR
;
A
#
# COMPACT_ATOMS: atom_id res chain seq x y z
N MET A 1 -27.57 7.22 30.67
CA MET A 1 -26.58 7.25 29.59
C MET A 1 -27.17 6.46 28.45
N PRO A 2 -27.48 7.04 27.28
CA PRO A 2 -27.81 6.20 26.12
C PRO A 2 -26.55 5.36 25.84
N GLY A 3 -26.77 4.04 25.67
CA GLY A 3 -25.67 3.11 25.40
C GLY A 3 -24.88 3.58 24.17
N THR A 4 -23.58 3.69 24.32
CA THR A 4 -22.66 3.87 23.18
C THR A 4 -22.84 2.63 22.31
N SER A 5 -23.63 2.75 21.22
CA SER A 5 -23.71 1.70 20.21
C SER A 5 -22.29 1.51 19.70
N HIS A 6 -21.74 0.33 19.88
CA HIS A 6 -20.41 -0.01 19.36
C HIS A 6 -20.47 0.09 17.84
N LEU A 7 -19.60 0.93 17.25
CA LEU A 7 -19.56 1.13 15.80
C LEU A 7 -19.28 -0.22 15.10
N ARG A 8 -20.02 -0.52 14.03
CA ARG A 8 -19.81 -1.69 13.20
C ARG A 8 -19.14 -1.26 11.90
N VAL A 9 -17.98 -1.83 11.60
CA VAL A 9 -17.19 -1.47 10.43
C VAL A 9 -17.04 -2.65 9.50
N CYS A 10 -17.39 -2.48 8.22
CA CYS A 10 -17.10 -3.44 7.17
C CYS A 10 -15.77 -3.06 6.50
N VAL A 11 -14.76 -3.92 6.58
CA VAL A 11 -13.50 -3.79 5.85
C VAL A 11 -13.58 -4.65 4.59
N VAL A 12 -13.48 -4.01 3.41
CA VAL A 12 -13.53 -4.72 2.14
C VAL A 12 -12.13 -5.12 1.69
N GLY A 13 -11.93 -6.41 1.42
CA GLY A 13 -10.68 -6.99 0.93
C GLY A 13 -10.22 -8.19 1.75
N ALA A 14 -9.04 -8.74 1.43
CA ALA A 14 -8.57 -10.00 2.00
C ALA A 14 -7.05 -10.07 2.22
N GLY A 15 -6.34 -8.96 2.11
CA GLY A 15 -4.88 -8.91 2.20
C GLY A 15 -4.35 -8.59 3.60
N GLY A 16 -3.03 -8.50 3.72
CA GLY A 16 -2.37 -8.12 4.97
C GLY A 16 -2.69 -6.69 5.41
N ARG A 17 -2.93 -5.80 4.47
CA ARG A 17 -3.44 -4.43 4.71
C ARG A 17 -4.81 -4.47 5.38
N GLU A 18 -5.74 -5.26 4.87
CA GLU A 18 -7.08 -5.39 5.43
C GLU A 18 -7.04 -6.04 6.82
N HIS A 19 -6.12 -6.98 7.04
CA HIS A 19 -5.89 -7.55 8.37
C HIS A 19 -5.42 -6.48 9.36
N ALA A 20 -4.41 -5.67 9.00
CA ALA A 20 -3.93 -4.59 9.86
C ALA A 20 -5.00 -3.50 10.09
N LEU A 21 -5.83 -3.19 9.09
CA LEU A 21 -7.00 -2.31 9.23
C LEU A 21 -8.00 -2.90 10.22
N ALA A 22 -8.34 -4.18 10.08
CA ALA A 22 -9.29 -4.85 10.97
C ALA A 22 -8.83 -4.81 12.43
N GLU A 23 -7.57 -5.12 12.71
CA GLU A 23 -7.01 -5.04 14.08
C GLU A 23 -7.02 -3.62 14.66
N ALA A 24 -6.66 -2.62 13.83
CA ALA A 24 -6.66 -1.24 14.28
C ALA A 24 -8.08 -0.73 14.60
N LEU A 25 -9.06 -1.07 13.78
CA LEU A 25 -10.47 -0.71 13.95
C LEU A 25 -11.12 -1.46 15.12
N ALA A 26 -10.78 -2.74 15.31
CA ALA A 26 -11.34 -3.57 16.36
C ALA A 26 -10.94 -3.16 17.79
N ARG A 27 -10.03 -2.19 17.95
CA ARG A 27 -9.73 -1.58 19.26
C ARG A 27 -10.93 -0.83 19.84
N THR A 28 -11.83 -0.32 18.98
CA THR A 28 -12.98 0.53 19.38
C THR A 28 -14.29 0.18 18.65
N ALA A 29 -14.27 -0.77 17.74
CA ALA A 29 -15.41 -1.16 16.91
C ALA A 29 -15.54 -2.67 16.76
N THR A 30 -16.72 -3.16 16.38
CA THR A 30 -16.92 -4.51 15.83
C THR A 30 -16.58 -4.51 14.36
N VAL A 31 -15.75 -5.44 13.90
CA VAL A 31 -15.25 -5.45 12.52
C VAL A 31 -15.71 -6.70 11.76
N ILE A 32 -16.24 -6.48 10.56
CA ILE A 32 -16.60 -7.52 9.60
C ILE A 32 -15.70 -7.33 8.39
N VAL A 33 -14.92 -8.34 8.00
CA VAL A 33 -14.06 -8.29 6.82
C VAL A 33 -14.73 -9.08 5.68
N ALA A 34 -14.88 -8.46 4.52
CA ALA A 34 -15.56 -9.03 3.36
C ALA A 34 -14.65 -9.00 2.11
N PRO A 35 -14.25 -10.15 1.54
CA PRO A 35 -14.48 -11.50 2.07
C PRO A 35 -13.55 -11.85 3.25
N GLY A 36 -12.44 -11.15 3.43
CA GLY A 36 -11.38 -11.52 4.35
C GLY A 36 -10.60 -12.75 3.90
N ASN A 37 -9.81 -13.30 4.81
CA ASN A 37 -9.12 -14.57 4.63
C ASN A 37 -9.13 -15.36 5.94
N PRO A 38 -8.93 -16.68 5.92
CA PRO A 38 -9.06 -17.52 7.12
C PRO A 38 -8.02 -17.21 8.22
N GLY A 39 -6.94 -16.51 7.89
CA GLY A 39 -5.93 -16.11 8.87
C GLY A 39 -6.33 -14.88 9.69
N ILE A 40 -7.16 -13.98 9.15
CA ILE A 40 -7.54 -12.73 9.83
C ILE A 40 -8.18 -13.02 11.18
N ALA A 41 -9.31 -13.71 11.22
CA ALA A 41 -10.01 -14.00 12.47
C ALA A 41 -9.19 -14.92 13.42
N ARG A 42 -8.35 -15.82 12.86
CA ARG A 42 -7.58 -16.79 13.64
C ARG A 42 -6.38 -16.17 14.33
N LEU A 43 -5.71 -15.19 13.69
CA LEU A 43 -4.50 -14.56 14.22
C LEU A 43 -4.80 -13.30 15.05
N SER A 44 -6.02 -12.76 14.96
CA SER A 44 -6.49 -11.60 15.74
C SER A 44 -7.23 -12.02 17.03
N ALA A 45 -6.73 -13.02 17.73
CA ALA A 45 -7.39 -13.58 18.90
C ALA A 45 -7.67 -12.51 19.98
N GLY A 46 -8.91 -12.49 20.47
CA GLY A 46 -9.36 -11.55 21.51
C GLY A 46 -9.89 -10.22 20.97
N LEU A 47 -9.86 -9.99 19.67
CA LEU A 47 -10.51 -8.86 18.99
C LEU A 47 -11.87 -9.28 18.41
N ASP A 48 -12.80 -8.33 18.32
CA ASP A 48 -14.14 -8.58 17.73
C ASP A 48 -14.08 -8.42 16.20
N ILE A 49 -13.48 -9.43 15.56
CA ILE A 49 -13.28 -9.50 14.11
C ILE A 49 -13.91 -10.79 13.56
N THR A 50 -14.73 -10.65 12.53
CA THR A 50 -15.31 -11.76 11.78
C THR A 50 -15.06 -11.60 10.29
N CYS A 51 -15.02 -12.71 9.53
CA CYS A 51 -14.96 -12.71 8.07
C CYS A 51 -16.29 -13.23 7.49
N THR A 52 -16.68 -12.73 6.31
CA THR A 52 -17.91 -13.14 5.64
C THR A 52 -17.74 -13.17 4.12
N GLU A 53 -18.26 -14.21 3.47
CA GLU A 53 -18.32 -14.30 2.01
C GLU A 53 -19.47 -13.48 1.39
N ALA A 54 -20.27 -12.79 2.21
CA ALA A 54 -21.32 -11.89 1.72
C ALA A 54 -20.72 -10.76 0.89
N ALA A 55 -21.44 -10.30 -0.13
CA ALA A 55 -21.04 -9.11 -0.87
C ALA A 55 -21.01 -7.90 0.08
N PRO A 56 -20.06 -6.97 -0.09
CA PRO A 56 -19.97 -5.79 0.78
C PRO A 56 -21.28 -5.01 0.87
N GLU A 57 -22.07 -4.97 -0.19
CA GLU A 57 -23.39 -4.32 -0.26
C GLU A 57 -24.45 -5.00 0.62
N ASP A 58 -24.29 -6.29 0.96
CA ASP A 58 -25.21 -7.06 1.79
C ASP A 58 -24.80 -7.09 3.28
N VAL A 59 -23.63 -6.52 3.62
CA VAL A 59 -23.16 -6.44 5.00
C VAL A 59 -23.87 -5.31 5.74
N VAL A 60 -24.32 -5.56 6.98
CA VAL A 60 -24.89 -4.52 7.84
C VAL A 60 -23.78 -3.88 8.68
N ALA A 61 -23.42 -2.66 8.37
CA ALA A 61 -22.41 -1.88 9.07
C ALA A 61 -22.79 -0.39 9.12
N ASP A 62 -22.07 0.38 9.93
CA ASP A 62 -22.21 1.84 10.04
C ASP A 62 -21.17 2.55 9.16
N LEU A 63 -20.04 1.89 8.84
CA LEU A 63 -18.96 2.39 8.02
C LEU A 63 -18.42 1.27 7.13
N TRP A 64 -18.16 1.56 5.86
CA TRP A 64 -17.39 0.70 4.94
C TRP A 64 -16.02 1.31 4.69
N VAL A 65 -14.96 0.52 4.89
CA VAL A 65 -13.56 0.87 4.60
C VAL A 65 -13.07 -0.02 3.46
N ILE A 66 -12.83 0.56 2.28
CA ILE A 66 -12.43 -0.20 1.11
C ILE A 66 -10.90 -0.26 1.06
N GLY A 67 -10.36 -1.47 1.21
CA GLY A 67 -8.92 -1.72 1.26
C GLY A 67 -8.24 -1.66 -0.12
N PRO A 68 -8.63 -2.51 -1.12
CA PRO A 68 -7.94 -2.59 -2.40
C PRO A 68 -8.46 -1.57 -3.42
N GLU A 69 -7.63 -1.25 -4.42
CA GLU A 69 -7.92 -0.29 -5.48
C GLU A 69 -8.97 -0.79 -6.50
N ALA A 70 -9.00 -2.08 -6.78
CA ALA A 70 -9.86 -2.63 -7.82
C ALA A 70 -11.36 -2.37 -7.56
N PRO A 71 -11.93 -2.64 -6.37
CA PRO A 71 -13.30 -2.29 -6.06
C PRO A 71 -13.60 -0.78 -6.11
N LEU A 72 -12.61 0.08 -5.81
CA LEU A 72 -12.75 1.54 -5.90
C LEU A 72 -12.91 1.97 -7.36
N VAL A 73 -12.04 1.48 -8.24
CA VAL A 73 -12.09 1.74 -9.68
C VAL A 73 -13.39 1.20 -10.30
N ASP A 74 -13.90 0.06 -9.78
CA ASP A 74 -15.18 -0.56 -10.19
C ASP A 74 -16.41 0.16 -9.59
N GLY A 75 -16.24 1.24 -8.83
CA GLY A 75 -17.33 2.07 -8.30
C GLY A 75 -18.09 1.48 -7.12
N LEU A 76 -17.51 0.55 -6.35
CA LEU A 76 -18.14 0.03 -5.13
C LEU A 76 -18.51 1.15 -4.15
N ALA A 77 -17.61 2.13 -3.97
CA ALA A 77 -17.88 3.26 -3.07
C ALA A 77 -19.08 4.09 -3.52
N ASP A 78 -19.28 4.25 -4.84
CA ASP A 78 -20.42 5.00 -5.39
C ASP A 78 -21.72 4.24 -5.16
N ARG A 79 -21.74 2.92 -5.37
CA ARG A 79 -22.92 2.07 -5.13
C ARG A 79 -23.34 2.10 -3.66
N LEU A 80 -22.38 1.95 -2.74
CA LEU A 80 -22.64 1.99 -1.30
C LEU A 80 -23.15 3.36 -0.85
N ARG A 81 -22.56 4.47 -1.33
CA ARG A 81 -23.05 5.83 -1.02
C ARG A 81 -24.44 6.09 -1.58
N ALA A 82 -24.74 5.62 -2.79
CA ALA A 82 -26.07 5.71 -3.39
C ALA A 82 -27.13 4.95 -2.56
N ALA A 83 -26.74 3.89 -1.86
CA ALA A 83 -27.58 3.17 -0.89
C ALA A 83 -27.66 3.88 0.48
N GLY A 84 -27.00 5.01 0.67
CA GLY A 84 -27.05 5.82 1.89
C GLY A 84 -26.01 5.46 2.96
N HIS A 85 -24.98 4.71 2.63
CA HIS A 85 -23.96 4.27 3.57
C HIS A 85 -22.79 5.25 3.69
N ALA A 86 -22.18 5.33 4.89
CA ALA A 86 -20.91 6.02 5.08
C ALA A 86 -19.77 5.14 4.54
N VAL A 87 -18.96 5.70 3.61
CA VAL A 87 -17.91 4.95 2.94
C VAL A 87 -16.59 5.70 2.98
N PHE A 88 -15.58 5.06 3.54
CA PHE A 88 -14.19 5.51 3.48
C PHE A 88 -13.46 4.82 2.31
N GLY A 89 -13.31 5.55 1.23
CA GLY A 89 -12.74 5.17 -0.07
C GLY A 89 -13.31 6.08 -1.14
N PRO A 90 -12.54 6.59 -2.12
CA PRO A 90 -13.05 7.47 -3.17
C PRO A 90 -14.02 6.73 -4.10
N GLY A 91 -14.89 7.47 -4.77
CA GLY A 91 -15.68 6.98 -5.90
C GLY A 91 -14.80 6.65 -7.11
N ALA A 92 -15.36 6.02 -8.14
CA ALA A 92 -14.64 5.60 -9.34
C ALA A 92 -13.88 6.75 -10.01
N ASP A 93 -14.47 7.94 -10.07
CA ASP A 93 -13.82 9.13 -10.65
C ASP A 93 -12.57 9.56 -9.86
N GLY A 94 -12.60 9.51 -8.52
CA GLY A 94 -11.46 9.79 -7.66
C GLY A 94 -10.41 8.68 -7.73
N ALA A 95 -10.86 7.43 -7.85
CA ALA A 95 -10.00 6.25 -7.96
C ALA A 95 -9.18 6.22 -9.26
N ARG A 96 -9.54 7.02 -10.27
CA ARG A 96 -8.73 7.22 -11.49
C ARG A 96 -7.34 7.75 -11.20
N LEU A 97 -7.06 8.41 -10.06
CA LEU A 97 -5.70 8.82 -9.69
C LEU A 97 -4.72 7.63 -9.62
N GLU A 98 -5.18 6.44 -9.23
CA GLU A 98 -4.39 5.21 -9.30
C GLU A 98 -4.67 4.41 -10.57
N GLY A 99 -5.94 4.42 -11.03
CA GLY A 99 -6.40 3.67 -12.19
C GLY A 99 -5.86 4.13 -13.54
N SER A 100 -5.46 5.41 -13.67
CA SER A 100 -4.85 5.98 -14.87
C SER A 100 -3.72 6.93 -14.50
N LYS A 101 -2.50 6.52 -14.81
CA LYS A 101 -1.29 7.32 -14.55
C LYS A 101 -1.24 8.58 -15.41
N GLY A 102 -1.71 8.48 -16.67
CA GLY A 102 -1.82 9.62 -17.57
C GLY A 102 -2.77 10.68 -17.01
N TRP A 103 -3.97 10.26 -16.57
CA TRP A 103 -4.94 11.18 -15.99
C TRP A 103 -4.44 11.77 -14.65
N MET A 104 -3.79 10.96 -13.81
CA MET A 104 -3.14 11.46 -12.59
C MET A 104 -2.14 12.59 -12.92
N LYS A 105 -1.28 12.39 -13.92
CA LYS A 105 -0.32 13.43 -14.34
C LYS A 105 -1.01 14.71 -14.84
N GLU A 106 -2.12 14.59 -15.56
CA GLU A 106 -2.93 15.75 -15.95
C GLU A 106 -3.47 16.52 -14.74
N VAL A 107 -3.93 15.79 -13.70
CA VAL A 107 -4.40 16.39 -12.44
C VAL A 107 -3.24 17.09 -11.72
N LEU A 108 -2.08 16.45 -11.60
CA LEU A 108 -0.89 17.03 -10.95
C LEU A 108 -0.45 18.33 -11.64
N VAL A 109 -0.37 18.32 -12.97
CA VAL A 109 -0.01 19.52 -13.76
C VAL A 109 -1.03 20.64 -13.55
N ALA A 110 -2.33 20.33 -13.62
CA ALA A 110 -3.40 21.32 -13.40
C ALA A 110 -3.42 21.87 -11.97
N ALA A 111 -3.01 21.05 -11.00
CA ALA A 111 -2.90 21.44 -9.59
C ALA A 111 -1.58 22.17 -9.26
N GLY A 112 -0.63 22.23 -10.20
CA GLY A 112 0.69 22.81 -9.98
C GLY A 112 1.59 21.96 -9.05
N VAL A 113 1.33 20.66 -8.94
CA VAL A 113 2.05 19.74 -8.07
C VAL A 113 3.35 19.27 -8.74
N PRO A 114 4.52 19.36 -8.04
CA PRO A 114 5.79 18.91 -8.58
C PRO A 114 5.80 17.40 -8.89
N THR A 115 6.16 17.06 -10.11
CA THR A 115 6.28 15.66 -10.59
C THR A 115 7.28 15.59 -11.73
N ALA A 116 7.79 14.40 -12.04
CA ALA A 116 8.72 14.16 -13.14
C ALA A 116 8.20 14.70 -14.49
N ALA A 117 9.10 15.20 -15.34
CA ALA A 117 8.77 15.49 -16.73
C ALA A 117 8.25 14.23 -17.41
N HIS A 118 7.11 14.31 -18.09
CA HIS A 118 6.41 13.13 -18.60
C HIS A 118 5.69 13.38 -19.91
N GLY A 119 5.26 12.29 -20.53
CA GLY A 119 4.32 12.29 -21.67
C GLY A 119 3.52 11.00 -21.70
N THR A 120 2.28 11.10 -22.20
CA THR A 120 1.36 9.96 -22.37
C THR A 120 1.25 9.60 -23.84
N PHE A 121 1.38 8.32 -24.19
CA PHE A 121 1.50 7.86 -25.57
C PHE A 121 0.68 6.61 -25.84
N ASN A 122 0.07 6.57 -27.04
CA ASN A 122 -0.56 5.39 -27.63
C ASN A 122 0.08 5.00 -29.00
N SER A 123 1.11 5.75 -29.45
CA SER A 123 1.90 5.49 -30.65
C SER A 123 3.36 5.21 -30.28
N PRO A 124 3.94 4.08 -30.77
CA PRO A 124 5.35 3.77 -30.54
C PRO A 124 6.29 4.85 -31.08
N GLU A 125 5.99 5.45 -32.23
CA GLU A 125 6.83 6.45 -32.88
C GLU A 125 6.93 7.73 -32.01
N ALA A 126 5.77 8.21 -31.51
CA ALA A 126 5.72 9.37 -30.63
C ALA A 126 6.42 9.11 -29.28
N ALA A 127 6.21 7.91 -28.71
CA ALA A 127 6.85 7.47 -27.49
C ALA A 127 8.38 7.42 -27.61
N VAL A 128 8.90 6.83 -28.69
CA VAL A 128 10.35 6.75 -28.95
C VAL A 128 10.94 8.14 -29.22
N ALA A 129 10.22 9.01 -29.91
CA ALA A 129 10.65 10.39 -30.14
C ALA A 129 10.77 11.18 -28.83
N PHE A 130 9.88 10.91 -27.86
CA PHE A 130 9.96 11.51 -26.53
C PHE A 130 11.12 10.93 -25.71
N LEU A 131 11.29 9.60 -25.67
CA LEU A 131 12.41 8.93 -24.99
C LEU A 131 13.77 9.48 -25.40
N ARG A 132 13.97 9.75 -26.69
CA ARG A 132 15.25 10.29 -27.21
C ARG A 132 15.60 11.70 -26.72
N ARG A 133 14.69 12.39 -26.04
CA ARG A 133 14.91 13.71 -25.45
C ARG A 133 15.21 13.64 -23.96
N LEU A 134 15.06 12.46 -23.35
CA LEU A 134 15.31 12.24 -21.93
C LEU A 134 16.72 11.70 -21.72
N GLU A 135 17.26 11.94 -20.54
CA GLU A 135 18.47 11.30 -20.02
C GLU A 135 18.10 10.09 -19.15
N PRO A 136 18.96 9.06 -19.08
CA PRO A 136 18.70 7.91 -18.19
C PRO A 136 18.74 8.31 -16.70
N PRO A 137 18.02 7.57 -15.85
CA PRO A 137 17.23 6.39 -16.17
C PRO A 137 15.90 6.74 -16.84
N PHE A 138 15.44 5.88 -17.77
CA PHE A 138 14.14 6.01 -18.43
C PHE A 138 13.07 5.26 -17.62
N VAL A 139 11.90 5.86 -17.44
CA VAL A 139 10.78 5.24 -16.73
C VAL A 139 9.59 5.10 -17.68
N ILE A 140 9.16 3.85 -17.92
CA ILE A 140 8.03 3.52 -18.79
C ILE A 140 6.96 2.81 -17.96
N LYS A 141 5.79 3.44 -17.82
CA LYS A 141 4.67 2.93 -17.01
C LYS A 141 3.50 2.56 -17.90
N THR A 142 2.87 1.43 -17.65
CA THR A 142 1.55 1.08 -18.20
C THR A 142 0.49 1.97 -17.56
N ASP A 143 -0.46 2.50 -18.31
CA ASP A 143 -1.45 3.47 -17.80
C ASP A 143 -2.53 2.83 -16.91
N GLY A 144 -2.85 1.56 -17.07
CA GLY A 144 -3.85 0.88 -16.23
C GLY A 144 -3.29 0.27 -14.95
N LEU A 145 -4.18 -0.35 -14.15
CA LEU A 145 -3.81 -1.16 -13.00
C LEU A 145 -2.97 -2.36 -13.45
N ALA A 146 -1.76 -2.50 -12.92
CA ALA A 146 -0.81 -3.56 -13.27
C ALA A 146 -0.16 -4.22 -12.05
N GLY A 147 -0.68 -4.00 -10.83
CA GLY A 147 -0.18 -4.62 -9.61
C GLY A 147 1.32 -4.37 -9.36
N GLY A 148 1.82 -3.18 -9.64
CA GLY A 148 3.24 -2.82 -9.50
C GLY A 148 4.17 -3.38 -10.60
N LYS A 149 3.66 -4.23 -11.51
CA LYS A 149 4.46 -4.90 -12.55
C LYS A 149 4.55 -4.13 -13.86
N GLY A 150 3.74 -3.07 -14.04
CA GLY A 150 3.65 -2.29 -15.26
C GLY A 150 4.75 -1.23 -15.44
N VAL A 151 5.76 -1.17 -14.59
CA VAL A 151 6.82 -0.16 -14.60
C VAL A 151 8.16 -0.77 -14.96
N LEU A 152 8.80 -0.22 -16.00
CA LEU A 152 10.21 -0.47 -16.30
C LEU A 152 11.02 0.79 -15.95
N VAL A 153 12.11 0.61 -15.21
CA VAL A 153 13.15 1.61 -15.00
C VAL A 153 14.45 1.05 -15.56
N THR A 154 15.09 1.78 -16.47
CA THR A 154 16.30 1.28 -17.16
C THR A 154 17.19 2.42 -17.66
N ASP A 155 18.50 2.20 -17.61
CA ASP A 155 19.49 3.11 -18.24
C ASP A 155 19.69 2.80 -19.73
N SER A 156 19.15 1.67 -20.21
CA SER A 156 19.30 1.24 -21.59
C SER A 156 18.19 1.79 -22.50
N MET A 157 18.53 2.69 -23.39
CA MET A 157 17.62 3.19 -24.44
C MET A 157 17.04 2.03 -25.27
N GLN A 158 17.83 1.00 -25.56
CA GLN A 158 17.36 -0.16 -26.33
C GLN A 158 16.29 -0.94 -25.54
N ALA A 159 16.49 -1.17 -24.24
CA ALA A 159 15.52 -1.83 -23.38
C ALA A 159 14.24 -0.99 -23.25
N ALA A 160 14.36 0.33 -23.12
CA ALA A 160 13.24 1.26 -23.08
C ALA A 160 12.38 1.19 -24.35
N ILE A 161 13.01 1.24 -25.53
CA ILE A 161 12.30 1.13 -26.83
C ILE A 161 11.62 -0.23 -26.98
N ALA A 162 12.27 -1.32 -26.57
CA ALA A 162 11.69 -2.67 -26.64
C ALA A 162 10.44 -2.77 -25.75
N ASP A 163 10.48 -2.24 -24.53
CA ASP A 163 9.36 -2.26 -23.60
C ASP A 163 8.17 -1.41 -24.08
N VAL A 164 8.44 -0.23 -24.69
CA VAL A 164 7.41 0.58 -25.36
C VAL A 164 6.70 -0.25 -26.44
N GLY A 165 7.47 -0.95 -27.28
CA GLY A 165 6.91 -1.82 -28.32
C GLY A 165 6.07 -2.95 -27.74
N ASP A 166 6.57 -3.66 -26.72
CA ASP A 166 5.86 -4.79 -26.10
C ASP A 166 4.55 -4.37 -25.45
N LYS A 167 4.53 -3.22 -24.78
CA LYS A 167 3.34 -2.67 -24.13
C LYS A 167 2.31 -2.22 -25.17
N LEU A 168 2.67 -1.28 -26.05
CA LEU A 168 1.74 -0.67 -27.01
C LEU A 168 1.21 -1.65 -28.07
N MET A 169 1.97 -2.70 -28.42
CA MET A 169 1.51 -3.76 -29.30
C MET A 169 0.65 -4.83 -28.59
N GLY A 170 0.29 -4.62 -27.33
CA GLY A 170 -0.58 -5.52 -26.55
C GLY A 170 0.03 -6.86 -26.17
N LYS A 171 1.35 -7.04 -26.30
CA LYS A 171 2.06 -8.28 -25.91
C LYS A 171 2.12 -8.42 -24.37
N LYS A 172 2.08 -7.29 -23.66
CA LYS A 172 2.07 -7.23 -22.20
C LYS A 172 0.89 -6.37 -21.75
N PHE A 173 0.22 -6.76 -20.67
CA PHE A 173 -0.85 -6.01 -19.98
C PHE A 173 -2.15 -5.76 -20.76
N GLY A 174 -2.37 -6.40 -21.93
CA GLY A 174 -3.64 -6.31 -22.67
C GLY A 174 -4.10 -4.87 -22.93
N GLU A 175 -5.37 -4.54 -22.63
CA GLU A 175 -5.93 -3.19 -22.79
C GLU A 175 -5.18 -2.12 -21.97
N ALA A 176 -4.74 -2.46 -20.74
CA ALA A 176 -3.98 -1.52 -19.90
C ALA A 176 -2.63 -1.11 -20.52
N GLY A 177 -2.07 -1.93 -21.42
CA GLY A 177 -0.84 -1.63 -22.14
C GLY A 177 -0.99 -0.72 -23.36
N ARG A 178 -2.22 -0.44 -23.82
CA ARG A 178 -2.48 0.38 -25.03
C ARG A 178 -2.14 1.85 -24.85
N THR A 179 -1.99 2.30 -23.63
CA THR A 179 -1.50 3.64 -23.28
C THR A 179 -0.36 3.48 -22.28
N ILE A 180 0.70 4.24 -22.49
CA ILE A 180 1.86 4.28 -21.60
C ILE A 180 2.17 5.71 -21.20
N VAL A 181 2.74 5.86 -19.99
CA VAL A 181 3.34 7.10 -19.53
C VAL A 181 4.85 6.91 -19.50
N ILE A 182 5.56 7.83 -20.11
CA ILE A 182 7.03 7.89 -20.06
C ILE A 182 7.43 9.07 -19.21
N GLU A 183 8.35 8.85 -18.27
CA GLU A 183 8.83 9.88 -17.34
C GLU A 183 10.35 9.92 -17.35
N GLU A 184 10.91 11.08 -17.05
CA GLU A 184 12.31 11.17 -16.63
C GLU A 184 12.52 10.38 -15.35
N GLY A 185 13.68 9.78 -15.19
CA GLY A 185 14.02 9.05 -13.96
C GLY A 185 14.46 10.00 -12.87
N LEU A 186 13.69 10.06 -11.80
CA LEU A 186 14.09 10.82 -10.61
C LEU A 186 15.05 10.01 -9.76
N VAL A 187 16.01 10.70 -9.15
CA VAL A 187 17.02 10.11 -8.25
C VAL A 187 16.86 10.71 -6.86
N GLY A 188 16.77 9.87 -5.85
CA GLY A 188 16.56 10.30 -4.48
C GLY A 188 16.14 9.17 -3.55
N THR A 189 15.61 9.53 -2.40
CA THR A 189 15.03 8.59 -1.44
C THR A 189 13.51 8.54 -1.63
N GLU A 190 12.96 7.34 -1.81
CA GLU A 190 11.51 7.16 -1.94
C GLU A 190 10.86 7.12 -0.55
N LEU A 191 9.74 7.82 -0.40
CA LEU A 191 8.92 7.85 0.82
C LEU A 191 7.45 7.62 0.48
N SER A 192 6.75 7.00 1.43
CA SER A 192 5.30 6.83 1.43
C SER A 192 4.67 7.83 2.40
N VAL A 193 3.94 8.83 1.88
CA VAL A 193 3.21 9.81 2.67
C VAL A 193 1.72 9.63 2.42
N MET A 194 0.99 9.21 3.45
CA MET A 194 -0.46 9.00 3.38
C MET A 194 -1.20 10.08 4.13
N ALA A 195 -2.38 10.45 3.65
CA ALA A 195 -3.31 11.33 4.35
C ALA A 195 -4.72 10.79 4.34
N VAL A 196 -5.43 10.92 5.46
CA VAL A 196 -6.88 10.73 5.54
C VAL A 196 -7.56 11.99 5.01
N CYS A 197 -8.42 11.85 3.99
CA CYS A 197 -9.05 12.96 3.28
C CYS A 197 -10.57 12.89 3.37
N ASP A 198 -11.23 14.07 3.51
CA ASP A 198 -12.69 14.21 3.57
C ASP A 198 -13.28 15.00 2.38
N GLY A 199 -12.48 15.18 1.32
CA GLY A 199 -12.83 15.99 0.15
C GLY A 199 -12.35 17.43 0.23
N VAL A 200 -12.06 17.95 1.39
CA VAL A 200 -11.59 19.33 1.63
C VAL A 200 -10.28 19.34 2.39
N ARG A 201 -10.21 18.56 3.46
CA ARG A 201 -9.10 18.50 4.41
C ARG A 201 -8.31 17.21 4.22
N ALA A 202 -7.06 17.23 4.63
CA ALA A 202 -6.16 16.11 4.67
C ALA A 202 -5.45 16.07 6.02
N LEU A 203 -5.56 14.96 6.76
CA LEU A 203 -4.82 14.71 7.99
C LEU A 203 -3.66 13.76 7.67
N PRO A 204 -2.40 14.19 7.89
CA PRO A 204 -1.24 13.34 7.61
C PRO A 204 -1.20 12.12 8.53
N LEU A 205 -0.88 10.98 7.96
CA LEU A 205 -0.47 9.80 8.70
C LEU A 205 1.05 9.80 8.90
N ALA A 206 1.53 8.97 9.82
CA ALA A 206 2.97 8.78 10.00
C ALA A 206 3.57 8.28 8.68
N ALA A 207 4.68 8.89 8.24
CA ALA A 207 5.37 8.47 7.03
C ALA A 207 5.95 7.06 7.19
N ALA A 208 6.00 6.34 6.09
CA ALA A 208 6.61 5.02 5.99
C ALA A 208 7.57 4.95 4.79
N GLN A 209 8.42 3.94 4.79
CA GLN A 209 9.24 3.59 3.64
C GLN A 209 9.10 2.09 3.39
N ASP A 210 8.79 1.73 2.14
CA ASP A 210 8.70 0.34 1.69
C ASP A 210 9.96 -0.09 0.94
N HIS A 211 10.10 -1.39 0.75
CA HIS A 211 11.13 -2.05 -0.03
C HIS A 211 10.50 -2.77 -1.21
N LYS A 212 10.48 -2.12 -2.38
CA LYS A 212 9.72 -2.60 -3.57
C LYS A 212 10.39 -3.72 -4.34
N ARG A 213 11.72 -3.84 -4.28
CA ARG A 213 12.47 -4.88 -4.99
C ARG A 213 12.43 -6.21 -4.27
N ALA A 214 12.39 -7.31 -5.03
CA ALA A 214 12.31 -8.67 -4.49
C ALA A 214 13.53 -9.07 -3.67
N GLY A 215 14.73 -8.76 -4.11
CA GLY A 215 16.00 -9.21 -3.51
C GLY A 215 16.66 -8.16 -2.62
N ASP A 216 17.53 -8.65 -1.73
CA ASP A 216 18.37 -7.82 -0.88
C ASP A 216 19.19 -6.82 -1.70
N GLY A 217 19.46 -5.64 -1.13
CA GLY A 217 20.17 -4.55 -1.81
C GLY A 217 19.37 -3.93 -2.96
N ASP A 218 18.04 -4.00 -2.91
CA ASP A 218 17.12 -3.50 -3.93
C ASP A 218 17.40 -4.08 -5.34
N THR A 219 17.59 -5.41 -5.38
CA THR A 219 17.84 -6.17 -6.61
C THR A 219 16.60 -6.95 -7.06
N GLY A 220 16.62 -7.45 -8.30
CA GLY A 220 15.51 -8.25 -8.84
C GLY A 220 14.32 -7.42 -9.32
N PRO A 221 13.17 -8.08 -9.59
CA PRO A 221 11.97 -7.43 -10.10
C PRO A 221 11.27 -6.56 -9.03
N ASN A 222 10.44 -5.62 -9.47
CA ASN A 222 9.51 -4.91 -8.59
C ASN A 222 8.42 -5.86 -8.10
N THR A 223 7.97 -5.63 -6.87
CA THR A 223 6.91 -6.36 -6.19
C THR A 223 5.85 -5.40 -5.65
N GLY A 224 4.87 -5.92 -4.91
CA GLY A 224 3.93 -5.11 -4.13
C GLY A 224 4.51 -4.55 -2.81
N GLY A 225 5.81 -4.77 -2.54
CA GLY A 225 6.49 -4.43 -1.29
C GLY A 225 6.88 -5.68 -0.50
N MET A 226 8.16 -5.78 -0.14
CA MET A 226 8.74 -6.89 0.62
C MET A 226 8.89 -6.58 2.11
N GLY A 227 8.51 -5.38 2.50
CA GLY A 227 8.51 -4.91 3.87
C GLY A 227 8.48 -3.39 3.93
N ALA A 228 8.21 -2.85 5.10
CA ALA A 228 8.17 -1.42 5.34
C ALA A 228 8.59 -1.11 6.77
N TYR A 229 8.85 0.17 7.04
CA TYR A 229 9.10 0.65 8.39
C TYR A 229 8.58 2.08 8.60
N SER A 230 8.32 2.42 9.84
CA SER A 230 7.91 3.74 10.32
C SER A 230 8.36 3.91 11.79
N PRO A 231 8.88 5.08 12.23
CA PRO A 231 9.07 6.30 11.43
C PRO A 231 10.26 6.19 10.48
N VAL A 232 10.28 7.07 9.47
CA VAL A 232 11.40 7.18 8.53
C VAL A 232 12.27 8.36 8.95
N PRO A 233 13.57 8.18 9.22
CA PRO A 233 14.44 9.28 9.66
C PRO A 233 14.50 10.47 8.69
N ALA A 234 14.39 10.20 7.38
CA ALA A 234 14.40 11.24 6.34
C ALA A 234 13.07 12.01 6.24
N ALA A 235 11.98 11.53 6.84
CA ALA A 235 10.66 12.13 6.80
C ALA A 235 10.41 12.96 8.07
N SER A 236 10.98 14.17 8.16
CA SER A 236 10.64 15.09 9.26
C SER A 236 9.17 15.52 9.20
N ALA A 237 8.63 16.01 10.31
CA ALA A 237 7.26 16.52 10.35
C ALA A 237 7.05 17.66 9.33
N GLU A 238 8.02 18.57 9.21
CA GLU A 238 8.00 19.68 8.27
C GLU A 238 7.97 19.20 6.81
N LEU A 239 8.69 18.11 6.50
CA LEU A 239 8.66 17.51 5.17
C LEU A 239 7.30 16.88 4.87
N VAL A 240 6.72 16.14 5.82
CA VAL A 240 5.38 15.55 5.67
C VAL A 240 4.35 16.67 5.47
N ASP A 241 4.40 17.71 6.31
CA ASP A 241 3.49 18.87 6.20
C ASP A 241 3.65 19.58 4.84
N ALA A 242 4.88 19.73 4.33
CA ALA A 242 5.13 20.29 3.01
C ALA A 242 4.49 19.44 1.90
N VAL A 243 4.63 18.10 1.94
CA VAL A 243 3.98 17.20 0.97
C VAL A 243 2.45 17.32 1.04
N ILE A 244 1.88 17.40 2.23
CA ILE A 244 0.44 17.61 2.39
C ILE A 244 0.00 18.94 1.78
N HIS A 245 0.70 20.02 2.10
CA HIS A 245 0.36 21.37 1.68
C HIS A 245 0.59 21.59 0.17
N ASP A 246 1.71 21.09 -0.38
CA ASP A 246 2.15 21.40 -1.74
C ASP A 246 1.71 20.35 -2.76
N ALA A 247 1.25 19.16 -2.31
CA ALA A 247 0.80 18.13 -3.23
C ALA A 247 -0.61 17.60 -2.92
N VAL A 248 -0.90 17.17 -1.69
CA VAL A 248 -2.18 16.53 -1.37
C VAL A 248 -3.34 17.54 -1.43
N ILE A 249 -3.24 18.67 -0.73
CA ILE A 249 -4.30 19.69 -0.70
C ILE A 249 -4.56 20.29 -2.10
N PRO A 250 -3.55 20.68 -2.91
CA PRO A 250 -3.79 21.15 -4.27
C PRO A 250 -4.46 20.09 -5.16
N THR A 251 -4.09 18.80 -5.02
CA THR A 251 -4.74 17.72 -5.75
C THR A 251 -6.22 17.59 -5.37
N LEU A 252 -6.56 17.60 -4.08
CA LEU A 252 -7.96 17.61 -3.63
C LEU A 252 -8.73 18.83 -4.15
N ALA A 253 -8.09 19.99 -4.17
CA ALA A 253 -8.71 21.21 -4.70
C ALA A 253 -8.99 21.10 -6.20
N GLU A 254 -8.08 20.51 -6.97
CA GLU A 254 -8.27 20.29 -8.40
C GLU A 254 -9.36 19.24 -8.66
N LEU A 255 -9.42 18.15 -7.87
CA LEU A 255 -10.51 17.16 -7.97
C LEU A 255 -11.88 17.82 -7.72
N ARG A 256 -12.00 18.67 -6.69
CA ARG A 256 -13.26 19.41 -6.43
C ARG A 256 -13.64 20.32 -7.58
N LYS A 257 -12.70 21.02 -8.22
CA LYS A 257 -12.99 21.83 -9.43
C LYS A 257 -13.54 20.98 -10.56
N ARG A 258 -13.15 19.71 -10.64
CA ARG A 258 -13.67 18.74 -11.60
C ARG A 258 -14.98 18.08 -11.16
N GLY A 259 -15.54 18.48 -10.01
CA GLY A 259 -16.79 17.92 -9.47
C GLY A 259 -16.60 16.58 -8.75
N ILE A 260 -15.37 16.19 -8.40
CA ILE A 260 -15.03 14.92 -7.77
C ILE A 260 -14.90 15.13 -6.26
N ASP A 261 -15.74 14.45 -5.46
CA ASP A 261 -15.66 14.40 -4.00
C ASP A 261 -14.75 13.21 -3.58
N TYR A 262 -13.57 13.53 -3.05
CA TYR A 262 -12.56 12.54 -2.70
C TYR A 262 -12.54 12.28 -1.19
N ARG A 263 -13.09 11.17 -0.74
CA ARG A 263 -13.08 10.73 0.67
C ARG A 263 -12.36 9.40 0.79
N GLY A 264 -11.28 9.35 1.55
CA GLY A 264 -10.45 8.16 1.66
C GLY A 264 -9.00 8.49 1.93
N VAL A 265 -8.11 7.51 1.81
CA VAL A 265 -6.67 7.78 1.85
C VAL A 265 -6.19 8.27 0.50
N LEU A 266 -5.46 9.38 0.49
CA LEU A 266 -4.61 9.75 -0.63
C LEU A 266 -3.15 9.45 -0.23
N PHE A 267 -2.56 8.47 -0.89
CA PHE A 267 -1.21 8.01 -0.64
C PHE A 267 -0.29 8.54 -1.74
N ALA A 268 0.58 9.47 -1.38
CA ALA A 268 1.62 10.02 -2.23
C ALA A 268 2.89 9.16 -2.14
N GLY A 269 3.30 8.54 -3.26
CA GLY A 269 4.65 8.06 -3.46
C GLY A 269 5.54 9.25 -3.81
N VAL A 270 6.50 9.56 -2.95
CA VAL A 270 7.33 10.77 -3.01
C VAL A 270 8.77 10.40 -3.25
N MET A 271 9.43 11.02 -4.24
CA MET A 271 10.88 10.99 -4.39
C MET A 271 11.48 12.26 -3.80
N LEU A 272 12.33 12.13 -2.78
CA LEU A 272 13.11 13.22 -2.22
C LEU A 272 14.35 13.45 -3.11
N THR A 273 14.24 14.39 -4.01
CA THR A 273 15.35 14.78 -4.91
C THR A 273 16.14 15.95 -4.34
N ALA A 274 17.27 16.27 -4.97
CA ALA A 274 18.04 17.47 -4.64
C ALA A 274 17.25 18.79 -4.88
N ALA A 275 16.22 18.75 -5.74
CA ALA A 275 15.33 19.88 -6.02
C ALA A 275 14.09 19.92 -5.09
N GLY A 276 13.99 19.01 -4.13
CA GLY A 276 12.85 18.87 -3.22
C GLY A 276 11.96 17.67 -3.53
N PRO A 277 10.83 17.53 -2.82
CA PRO A 277 9.88 16.43 -3.01
C PRO A 277 9.24 16.47 -4.40
N GLN A 278 9.17 15.31 -5.06
CA GLN A 278 8.52 15.11 -6.35
C GLN A 278 7.52 13.95 -6.23
N ILE A 279 6.30 14.13 -6.72
CA ILE A 279 5.29 13.07 -6.69
C ILE A 279 5.55 12.08 -7.82
N LEU A 280 5.77 10.81 -7.45
CA LEU A 280 5.92 9.68 -8.37
C LEU A 280 4.58 9.16 -8.86
N GLU A 281 3.67 8.97 -7.90
CA GLU A 281 2.32 8.45 -8.11
C GLU A 281 1.43 8.76 -6.92
N PHE A 282 0.11 8.69 -7.15
CA PHE A 282 -0.87 8.57 -6.08
C PHE A 282 -1.49 7.19 -6.08
N ASN A 283 -1.66 6.63 -4.87
CA ASN A 283 -2.54 5.50 -4.63
C ASN A 283 -3.76 6.00 -3.85
N VAL A 284 -4.93 5.42 -4.12
CA VAL A 284 -6.22 5.93 -3.62
C VAL A 284 -6.75 5.13 -2.41
N ARG A 285 -5.85 4.45 -1.75
CA ARG A 285 -6.12 3.52 -0.65
C ARG A 285 -4.92 3.45 0.29
N PHE A 286 -5.12 2.80 1.42
CA PHE A 286 -4.01 2.48 2.31
C PHE A 286 -2.92 1.68 1.59
N GLY A 287 -1.65 1.90 1.93
CA GLY A 287 -0.51 1.16 1.40
C GLY A 287 -0.46 -0.29 1.90
N ASP A 288 0.26 -1.15 1.20
CA ASP A 288 0.51 -2.54 1.56
C ASP A 288 1.95 -2.90 1.12
N PRO A 289 2.94 -2.91 2.03
CA PRO A 289 2.83 -3.16 3.48
C PRO A 289 2.91 -1.92 4.42
N GLU A 290 2.75 -0.68 3.96
CA GLU A 290 2.89 0.51 4.80
C GLU A 290 1.85 0.55 5.94
N THR A 291 0.63 0.10 5.68
CA THR A 291 -0.44 0.02 6.67
C THR A 291 -0.03 -0.80 7.89
N GLN A 292 0.67 -1.91 7.64
CA GLN A 292 1.15 -2.83 8.67
C GLN A 292 2.20 -2.23 9.62
N VAL A 293 2.76 -1.06 9.28
CA VAL A 293 3.70 -0.34 10.16
C VAL A 293 3.17 1.01 10.64
N VAL A 294 2.18 1.58 9.97
CA VAL A 294 1.59 2.87 10.34
C VAL A 294 0.48 2.67 11.37
N LEU A 295 -0.50 1.79 11.12
CA LEU A 295 -1.65 1.61 12.01
C LEU A 295 -1.30 1.06 13.40
N PRO A 296 -0.34 0.15 13.59
CA PRO A 296 0.07 -0.27 14.93
C PRO A 296 0.60 0.87 15.79
N ARG A 297 1.17 1.92 15.17
CA ARG A 297 1.67 3.11 15.85
C ARG A 297 0.59 4.16 16.14
N TRP A 298 -0.55 4.10 15.45
CA TRP A 298 -1.64 5.04 15.64
C TRP A 298 -2.30 4.83 17.02
N GLN A 299 -2.36 5.89 17.80
CA GLN A 299 -3.06 5.95 19.09
C GLN A 299 -4.42 6.64 18.91
N GLY A 300 -5.42 6.20 19.68
CA GLY A 300 -6.77 6.75 19.62
C GLY A 300 -7.73 5.92 18.74
N ASP A 301 -8.88 6.51 18.47
CA ASP A 301 -10.00 5.84 17.79
C ASP A 301 -9.91 5.98 16.27
N VAL A 302 -9.34 4.96 15.62
CA VAL A 302 -9.22 4.91 14.15
C VAL A 302 -10.60 4.91 13.49
N ALA A 303 -11.57 4.15 14.04
CA ALA A 303 -12.91 4.04 13.45
C ALA A 303 -13.64 5.39 13.45
N ALA A 304 -13.55 6.16 14.52
CA ALA A 304 -14.14 7.49 14.61
C ALA A 304 -13.54 8.47 13.59
N VAL A 305 -12.21 8.43 13.38
CA VAL A 305 -11.53 9.30 12.39
C VAL A 305 -11.94 8.93 10.96
N LEU A 306 -11.97 7.63 10.62
CA LEU A 306 -12.37 7.20 9.28
C LEU A 306 -13.85 7.48 8.99
N LEU A 307 -14.72 7.37 10.01
CA LEU A 307 -16.13 7.75 9.89
C LEU A 307 -16.28 9.27 9.68
N ALA A 308 -15.57 10.09 10.46
CA ALA A 308 -15.58 11.54 10.27
C ALA A 308 -15.12 11.94 8.86
N ALA A 309 -14.09 11.27 8.33
CA ALA A 309 -13.63 11.49 6.94
C ALA A 309 -14.71 11.08 5.92
N ALA A 310 -15.34 9.91 6.10
CA ALA A 310 -16.42 9.43 5.22
C ALA A 310 -17.62 10.37 5.20
N GLU A 311 -17.87 11.08 6.29
CA GLU A 311 -18.98 12.05 6.43
C GLU A 311 -18.59 13.50 6.08
N GLY A 312 -17.32 13.78 5.74
CA GLY A 312 -16.86 15.13 5.41
C GLY A 312 -16.68 16.03 6.63
N ARG A 313 -16.32 15.46 7.78
CA ARG A 313 -16.26 16.14 9.09
C ARG A 313 -14.89 16.06 9.76
N LEU A 314 -13.78 16.01 8.99
CA LEU A 314 -12.43 16.01 9.56
C LEU A 314 -12.08 17.27 10.36
N ASP A 315 -12.89 18.35 10.23
CA ASP A 315 -12.77 19.54 11.08
C ASP A 315 -13.12 19.29 12.56
N THR A 316 -13.79 18.20 12.87
CA THR A 316 -14.10 17.78 14.24
C THR A 316 -13.01 16.89 14.85
N VAL A 317 -12.01 16.48 14.05
CA VAL A 317 -10.95 15.58 14.48
C VAL A 317 -9.73 16.40 14.90
N GLU A 318 -9.23 16.10 16.09
CA GLU A 318 -7.97 16.65 16.59
C GLU A 318 -6.76 16.03 15.86
N THR A 319 -5.57 16.57 16.14
CA THR A 319 -4.32 16.02 15.61
C THR A 319 -4.16 14.55 16.00
N LEU A 320 -3.81 13.71 15.04
CA LEU A 320 -3.61 12.28 15.26
C LEU A 320 -2.42 12.04 16.21
N GLN A 321 -2.61 11.11 17.14
CA GLN A 321 -1.60 10.75 18.13
C GLN A 321 -0.84 9.49 17.68
N TRP A 322 0.48 9.51 17.85
CA TRP A 322 1.37 8.43 17.43
C TRP A 322 2.20 7.90 18.60
N SER A 323 2.38 6.57 18.64
CA SER A 323 3.36 5.96 19.53
C SER A 323 4.77 6.43 19.16
N SER A 324 5.61 6.63 20.18
CA SER A 324 7.05 6.86 20.00
C SER A 324 7.79 5.63 19.49
N ASP A 325 7.20 4.43 19.62
CA ASP A 325 7.79 3.20 19.13
C ASP A 325 7.86 3.18 17.60
N ALA A 326 8.88 2.55 17.09
CA ALA A 326 9.03 2.25 15.69
C ALA A 326 8.38 0.90 15.35
N ALA A 327 7.89 0.78 14.13
CA ALA A 327 7.35 -0.46 13.57
C ALA A 327 8.14 -0.88 12.34
N VAL A 328 8.42 -2.18 12.22
CA VAL A 328 9.04 -2.80 11.03
C VAL A 328 8.22 -4.02 10.65
N CYS A 329 7.82 -4.09 9.38
CA CYS A 329 7.13 -5.23 8.77
C CYS A 329 8.06 -5.94 7.80
N VAL A 330 8.24 -7.24 7.97
CA VAL A 330 8.92 -8.14 7.02
C VAL A 330 7.88 -8.99 6.32
N VAL A 331 7.83 -8.93 5.00
CA VAL A 331 6.90 -9.74 4.20
C VAL A 331 7.52 -11.09 3.90
N LEU A 332 6.77 -12.16 4.19
CA LEU A 332 7.07 -13.53 3.81
C LEU A 332 6.36 -13.85 2.51
N ALA A 333 7.12 -14.24 1.48
CA ALA A 333 6.61 -14.51 0.15
C ALA A 333 6.73 -16.00 -0.21
N ALA A 334 5.78 -16.51 -1.00
CA ALA A 334 5.81 -17.87 -1.53
C ALA A 334 6.89 -18.02 -2.60
N GLU A 335 7.40 -19.25 -2.76
CA GLU A 335 8.33 -19.60 -3.84
C GLU A 335 7.76 -19.18 -5.21
N GLY A 336 8.61 -18.57 -6.03
CA GLY A 336 8.24 -18.08 -7.36
C GLY A 336 7.57 -16.71 -7.42
N TYR A 337 7.31 -16.05 -6.27
CA TYR A 337 6.85 -14.66 -6.26
C TYR A 337 7.97 -13.72 -6.76
N PRO A 338 7.69 -12.67 -7.56
CA PRO A 338 6.36 -12.15 -7.92
C PRO A 338 5.75 -12.76 -9.19
N GLU A 339 6.42 -13.65 -9.90
CA GLU A 339 6.00 -14.11 -11.23
C GLU A 339 4.96 -15.23 -11.16
N ARG A 340 5.31 -16.34 -10.48
CA ARG A 340 4.49 -17.57 -10.37
C ARG A 340 4.53 -18.12 -8.95
N PRO A 341 3.85 -17.48 -8.00
CA PRO A 341 3.87 -17.93 -6.61
C PRO A 341 3.26 -19.34 -6.48
N ARG A 342 3.94 -20.20 -5.73
CA ARG A 342 3.45 -21.53 -5.39
C ARG A 342 2.43 -21.42 -4.26
N ALA A 343 1.34 -22.17 -4.34
CA ALA A 343 0.29 -22.25 -3.34
C ALA A 343 0.18 -23.69 -2.77
N GLY A 344 -0.45 -23.79 -1.60
CA GLY A 344 -0.75 -25.08 -0.94
C GLY A 344 0.31 -25.56 0.05
N ASP A 345 1.35 -24.78 0.31
CA ASP A 345 2.37 -25.15 1.29
C ASP A 345 1.88 -24.88 2.72
N PRO A 346 1.96 -25.86 3.64
CA PRO A 346 1.47 -25.70 5.02
C PRO A 346 2.32 -24.69 5.78
N LEU A 347 1.63 -23.79 6.49
CA LEU A 347 2.23 -22.78 7.37
C LEU A 347 2.37 -23.34 8.78
N THR A 348 3.52 -23.09 9.41
CA THR A 348 3.80 -23.52 10.79
C THR A 348 4.35 -22.38 11.62
N GLY A 349 4.23 -22.47 12.95
CA GLY A 349 4.87 -21.55 13.89
C GLY A 349 4.18 -20.20 14.05
N LEU A 350 3.01 -19.96 13.43
CA LEU A 350 2.31 -18.67 13.46
C LEU A 350 1.96 -18.24 14.88
N LYS A 351 1.51 -19.19 15.75
CA LYS A 351 1.20 -18.94 17.15
C LYS A 351 2.43 -18.53 17.95
N ALA A 352 3.57 -19.17 17.70
CA ALA A 352 4.83 -18.84 18.36
C ALA A 352 5.30 -17.44 17.97
N ALA A 353 5.21 -17.07 16.70
CA ALA A 353 5.52 -15.74 16.21
C ALA A 353 4.59 -14.67 16.83
N ALA A 354 3.27 -14.92 16.81
CA ALA A 354 2.27 -14.00 17.36
C ALA A 354 2.35 -13.85 18.90
N ALA A 355 2.86 -14.85 19.61
CA ALA A 355 3.04 -14.80 21.07
C ALA A 355 4.24 -13.94 21.50
N ARG A 356 5.11 -13.51 20.57
CA ARG A 356 6.23 -12.63 20.91
C ARG A 356 5.75 -11.22 21.29
N PRO A 357 6.29 -10.61 22.34
CA PRO A 357 5.89 -9.26 22.75
C PRO A 357 6.09 -8.24 21.62
N GLY A 358 5.07 -7.44 21.36
CA GLY A 358 5.10 -6.38 20.35
C GLY A 358 5.07 -6.87 18.91
N VAL A 359 4.78 -8.15 18.67
CA VAL A 359 4.69 -8.74 17.33
C VAL A 359 3.23 -8.94 16.92
N SER A 360 2.90 -8.54 15.69
CA SER A 360 1.65 -8.88 14.99
C SER A 360 1.97 -9.70 13.74
N VAL A 361 1.14 -10.70 13.46
CA VAL A 361 1.24 -11.56 12.26
C VAL A 361 0.04 -11.26 11.38
N TYR A 362 0.26 -10.56 10.27
CA TYR A 362 -0.80 -10.20 9.33
C TYR A 362 -0.89 -11.24 8.20
N ALA A 363 -2.01 -11.94 8.15
CA ALA A 363 -2.32 -12.89 7.07
C ALA A 363 -2.68 -12.15 5.79
N ALA A 364 -2.05 -12.54 4.67
CA ALA A 364 -2.34 -12.01 3.35
C ALA A 364 -2.76 -13.14 2.39
N GLY A 365 -1.85 -13.72 1.64
CA GLY A 365 -2.14 -14.80 0.71
C GLY A 365 -2.20 -16.16 1.40
N VAL A 366 -3.23 -16.42 2.20
CA VAL A 366 -3.44 -17.68 2.92
C VAL A 366 -4.82 -18.27 2.63
N ALA A 367 -4.93 -19.60 2.67
CA ALA A 367 -6.18 -20.34 2.55
C ALA A 367 -6.20 -21.47 3.60
N LEU A 368 -7.38 -22.10 3.76
CA LEU A 368 -7.49 -23.37 4.48
C LEU A 368 -6.91 -24.50 3.63
N ALA A 369 -6.21 -25.43 4.26
CA ALA A 369 -5.85 -26.68 3.61
C ALA A 369 -7.11 -27.37 3.09
N ALA A 370 -7.07 -27.89 1.85
CA ALA A 370 -8.13 -28.76 1.38
C ALA A 370 -8.23 -30.00 2.33
N GLU A 371 -9.45 -30.45 2.62
CA GLU A 371 -9.68 -31.62 3.46
C GLU A 371 -8.88 -32.83 2.93
N GLY A 372 -7.74 -33.10 3.56
CA GLY A 372 -6.93 -34.29 3.41
C GLY A 372 -6.97 -35.05 4.75
N PRO A 373 -6.51 -36.32 4.82
CA PRO A 373 -6.45 -37.03 6.08
C PRO A 373 -5.70 -36.17 7.10
N ALA A 374 -6.39 -35.85 8.20
CA ALA A 374 -5.87 -35.01 9.27
C ALA A 374 -4.42 -35.35 9.54
N ALA A 375 -3.52 -34.37 9.41
CA ALA A 375 -2.16 -34.52 9.90
C ALA A 375 -2.29 -34.83 11.39
N VAL A 376 -1.98 -36.08 11.75
CA VAL A 376 -1.92 -36.56 13.13
C VAL A 376 -0.71 -35.90 13.79
N GLY A 377 -0.94 -34.74 14.35
CA GLY A 377 0.03 -33.97 15.12
C GLY A 377 -0.75 -33.05 16.03
N SER A 378 -0.85 -33.48 17.27
CA SER A 378 -1.45 -32.81 18.42
C SER A 378 -1.16 -31.32 18.48
N ASP A 379 -2.15 -30.63 19.03
CA ASP A 379 -2.16 -29.34 19.67
C ASP A 379 -2.60 -28.14 18.81
N GLU A 380 -3.81 -27.69 19.13
CA GLU A 380 -4.39 -26.34 19.18
C GLU A 380 -3.55 -25.17 18.57
N ASP A 381 -2.86 -25.39 17.46
CA ASP A 381 -2.16 -24.31 16.74
C ASP A 381 -3.20 -23.57 15.89
N ALA A 382 -3.50 -22.32 16.23
CA ALA A 382 -4.47 -21.50 15.52
C ALA A 382 -4.20 -21.33 14.01
N GLY A 383 -3.04 -21.83 13.53
CA GLY A 383 -2.61 -21.83 12.14
C GLY A 383 -2.44 -23.20 11.50
N ALA A 384 -2.70 -24.29 12.22
CA ALA A 384 -2.37 -25.66 11.77
C ALA A 384 -3.00 -26.07 10.43
N ASP A 385 -4.07 -25.39 9.98
CA ASP A 385 -4.75 -25.63 8.71
C ASP A 385 -4.51 -24.55 7.66
N LEU A 386 -3.63 -23.60 7.91
CA LEU A 386 -3.36 -22.54 6.93
C LEU A 386 -2.25 -22.96 5.96
N VAL A 387 -2.49 -22.66 4.68
CA VAL A 387 -1.53 -22.90 3.60
C VAL A 387 -1.29 -21.61 2.81
N THR A 388 -0.19 -21.56 2.09
CA THR A 388 0.08 -20.46 1.14
C THR A 388 -0.97 -20.46 0.02
N ALA A 389 -1.49 -19.27 -0.33
CA ALA A 389 -2.52 -19.10 -1.37
C ALA A 389 -2.30 -17.82 -2.21
N GLY A 390 -1.17 -17.16 -2.04
CA GLY A 390 -0.84 -15.93 -2.78
C GLY A 390 0.65 -15.68 -2.81
N GLY A 391 1.06 -14.60 -3.46
CA GLY A 391 2.47 -14.23 -3.59
C GLY A 391 3.07 -13.76 -2.28
N ARG A 392 2.52 -12.68 -1.70
CA ARG A 392 2.82 -12.25 -0.33
C ARG A 392 1.91 -13.02 0.60
N VAL A 393 2.48 -13.81 1.49
CA VAL A 393 1.74 -14.78 2.33
C VAL A 393 1.41 -14.17 3.69
N LEU A 394 2.43 -13.59 4.33
CA LEU A 394 2.33 -13.01 5.67
C LEU A 394 3.12 -11.70 5.74
N GLY A 395 2.69 -10.78 6.61
CA GLY A 395 3.48 -9.66 7.10
C GLY A 395 3.79 -9.87 8.59
N ILE A 396 5.05 -9.92 8.95
CA ILE A 396 5.48 -10.01 10.34
C ILE A 396 5.90 -8.62 10.80
N THR A 397 5.07 -7.99 11.62
CA THR A 397 5.33 -6.65 12.14
C THR A 397 5.77 -6.71 13.58
N ALA A 398 6.78 -5.93 13.95
CA ALA A 398 7.17 -5.74 15.35
C ALA A 398 7.26 -4.26 15.69
N LEU A 399 6.83 -3.91 16.92
CA LEU A 399 7.02 -2.60 17.53
C LEU A 399 8.12 -2.66 18.56
N ALA A 400 8.99 -1.64 18.57
CA ALA A 400 10.03 -1.45 19.60
C ALA A 400 10.48 0.01 19.65
N ALA A 401 11.27 0.37 20.66
CA ALA A 401 11.71 1.74 20.90
C ALA A 401 12.57 2.36 19.79
N SER A 402 13.06 1.56 18.84
CA SER A 402 13.78 2.04 17.65
C SER A 402 13.57 1.12 16.44
N VAL A 403 13.79 1.65 15.23
CA VAL A 403 13.70 0.88 13.98
C VAL A 403 14.62 -0.36 14.03
N ALA A 404 15.84 -0.21 14.51
CA ALA A 404 16.79 -1.34 14.62
C ALA A 404 16.28 -2.43 15.56
N GLN A 405 15.69 -2.07 16.70
CA GLN A 405 15.12 -3.03 17.65
C GLN A 405 13.85 -3.68 17.09
N ALA A 406 13.01 -2.91 16.41
CA ALA A 406 11.81 -3.43 15.74
C ALA A 406 12.19 -4.42 14.62
N ALA A 407 13.18 -4.09 13.79
CA ALA A 407 13.71 -4.99 12.77
C ALA A 407 14.22 -6.31 13.40
N GLN A 408 15.04 -6.21 14.45
CA GLN A 408 15.55 -7.39 15.14
C GLN A 408 14.42 -8.26 15.73
N ALA A 409 13.36 -7.63 16.27
CA ALA A 409 12.22 -8.35 16.82
C ALA A 409 11.39 -9.02 15.70
N ALA A 410 11.15 -8.33 14.57
CA ALA A 410 10.46 -8.87 13.41
C ALA A 410 11.20 -10.09 12.83
N TYR A 411 12.52 -9.99 12.62
CA TYR A 411 13.32 -11.12 12.09
C TYR A 411 13.39 -12.30 13.06
N ARG A 412 13.39 -12.08 14.39
CA ARG A 412 13.26 -13.18 15.34
C ARG A 412 11.92 -13.91 15.21
N ALA A 413 10.84 -13.18 15.00
CA ALA A 413 9.51 -13.76 14.80
C ALA A 413 9.40 -14.46 13.42
N VAL A 414 10.02 -13.90 12.38
CA VAL A 414 10.17 -14.57 11.07
C VAL A 414 10.81 -15.94 11.22
N GLY A 415 11.83 -16.07 12.09
CA GLY A 415 12.50 -17.35 12.36
C GLY A 415 11.63 -18.44 13.00
N ASP A 416 10.47 -18.09 13.58
CA ASP A 416 9.51 -19.06 14.10
C ASP A 416 8.59 -19.63 13.01
N VAL A 417 8.41 -18.88 11.92
CA VAL A 417 7.46 -19.22 10.84
C VAL A 417 8.14 -20.09 9.79
N GLY A 418 7.48 -21.16 9.38
CA GLY A 418 7.98 -22.05 8.35
C GLY A 418 6.91 -22.45 7.34
N ALA A 419 7.35 -22.58 6.07
CA ALA A 419 6.68 -23.32 5.01
C ALA A 419 7.71 -23.67 3.92
N PRO A 420 7.51 -24.75 3.13
CA PRO A 420 8.40 -25.06 2.03
C PRO A 420 8.55 -23.90 1.06
N GLY A 421 9.78 -23.46 0.76
CA GLY A 421 10.06 -22.39 -0.19
C GLY A 421 9.60 -20.98 0.20
N LEU A 422 9.13 -20.78 1.44
CA LEU A 422 8.83 -19.45 1.96
C LEU A 422 10.13 -18.65 2.08
N TRP A 423 10.10 -17.40 1.62
CA TRP A 423 11.28 -16.54 1.62
C TRP A 423 10.97 -15.09 1.97
N HIS A 424 11.97 -14.31 2.31
CA HIS A 424 11.86 -12.89 2.67
C HIS A 424 13.18 -12.19 2.37
N ARG A 425 13.18 -10.87 2.38
CA ARG A 425 14.39 -10.05 2.37
C ARG A 425 15.03 -10.02 3.76
N HIS A 426 16.36 -9.92 3.80
CA HIS A 426 17.14 -9.87 5.06
C HIS A 426 17.54 -8.44 5.46
N ASP A 427 17.27 -7.46 4.60
CA ASP A 427 17.76 -6.08 4.73
C ASP A 427 16.63 -5.05 4.95
N ILE A 428 15.41 -5.49 5.30
CA ILE A 428 14.29 -4.58 5.58
C ILE A 428 14.65 -3.67 6.76
N ALA A 429 14.44 -2.36 6.58
CA ALA A 429 14.79 -1.31 7.54
C ALA A 429 16.29 -1.23 7.90
N SER A 430 17.16 -1.89 7.14
CA SER A 430 18.60 -1.65 7.22
C SER A 430 18.91 -0.22 6.75
N PRO A 431 19.91 0.47 7.34
CA PRO A 431 20.31 1.77 6.81
C PRO A 431 20.68 1.62 5.33
N SER A 432 19.90 2.23 4.45
CA SER A 432 20.25 2.29 3.02
C SER A 432 21.65 2.87 2.90
N ALA A 433 22.51 2.32 2.03
CA ALA A 433 23.73 2.99 1.66
C ALA A 433 23.37 4.44 1.23
N PRO A 434 24.14 5.46 1.64
CA PRO A 434 23.84 6.83 1.25
C PRO A 434 23.67 6.88 -0.26
N ALA A 435 22.59 7.55 -0.71
CA ALA A 435 22.35 7.76 -2.14
C ALA A 435 23.64 8.26 -2.79
N PRO A 436 24.01 7.76 -3.99
CA PRO A 436 25.22 8.23 -4.66
C PRO A 436 25.17 9.75 -4.71
N THR A 437 26.19 10.39 -4.14
CA THR A 437 26.35 11.84 -4.18
C THR A 437 26.27 12.30 -5.62
N ALA A 438 25.44 13.32 -5.87
CA ALA A 438 25.28 13.89 -7.21
C ALA A 438 26.65 14.05 -7.90
N PRO A 439 26.74 13.75 -9.22
CA PRO A 439 27.98 13.99 -9.95
C PRO A 439 28.36 15.46 -9.80
N PRO A 440 29.66 15.78 -9.69
CA PRO A 440 30.13 17.15 -9.49
C PRO A 440 29.57 18.05 -10.60
N GLU A 441 29.06 19.20 -10.19
CA GLU A 441 28.57 20.25 -11.11
C GLU A 441 29.54 20.41 -12.29
N ARG A 442 29.03 20.15 -13.50
CA ARG A 442 29.78 20.55 -14.70
C ARG A 442 29.80 22.06 -14.75
N VAL A 443 30.96 22.63 -14.42
CA VAL A 443 31.25 24.02 -14.72
C VAL A 443 31.17 24.19 -16.25
N VAL A 444 30.06 24.78 -16.70
CA VAL A 444 29.93 25.24 -18.08
C VAL A 444 30.89 26.41 -18.23
N ARG A 445 31.94 26.23 -19.06
CA ARG A 445 32.79 27.30 -19.57
C ARG A 445 32.25 27.80 -20.90
#